data_53c85459b5ecc7c995c291a219bf2462
#
_entry.id   53c85459b5ecc7c995c291a219bf2462
#
_cell.length_a   1.000
_cell.length_b   1.000
_cell.length_c   1.000
_cell.angle_alpha   90.00
_cell.angle_beta   90.00
_cell.angle_gamma   90.00
#
_symmetry.space_group_name_H-M   'P 1'
#
loop_
_entity.id
_entity.type
_entity.pdbx_description
1 polymer ?
#
loop_
_entity_poly.entity_id
_entity_poly.type
_entity_poly.pdbx_seq_one_letter_code
_entity_poly.pdbx_strand_id
1 'polypeptide(L)'
;MTKNNEAGWNLDHSYTTLPQSFYTEIPPTPVSSPELVKLNHSLAISLGFNPEELKKEAEIAIFAGNALPEGAHPLAQAYAGHQFGHFNMLGDGRALLIGEQMTPSGKRFDIQLKGSGPTPYSRRGDGRAALGPMLREYIISEAMYALDIPTTRSLAVVTTGEPTYRETKLPGAILTRVASSHIRVGTFQYAAARGSIEDLQSLADYTIKRHYPEIEDHENRYTALLQEVIKRQASLIAKWQLVGFIHGVMNTDNITISGETIDYGPCAFMDNYDQGTVFSSIDTQGRYAYGNQPYMAAWDLARLAESLIPILHEDEEEALKIAQDEISKFSVQYEKQWFIGMKKKLGLFSNEEQDQSLIEQLLKMMEKYKADYTNTFRSLTLDTLENTPLFDSPEFKEWYKLWQSRLEKQEESKENAYEMMKNNNPSIIPRNHRVEEALEAAVTNGDYSVMEKLLEALANPYAYATEQEEYCVPPAPTNRPYRTFCGT
;
A
#
# COMPACT_ATOMS: atom_id res chain seq x y z
N MET A 1 6.01 1.83 -41.54
CA MET A 1 6.52 3.05 -40.90
C MET A 1 6.31 2.86 -39.41
N THR A 2 7.36 2.50 -38.69
CA THR A 2 7.34 2.43 -37.21
C THR A 2 6.99 3.84 -36.71
N LYS A 3 5.82 4.00 -36.10
CA LYS A 3 5.53 5.22 -35.32
C LYS A 3 6.67 5.35 -34.32
N ASN A 4 7.37 6.49 -34.32
CA ASN A 4 8.37 6.78 -33.30
C ASN A 4 7.70 6.61 -31.94
N ASN A 5 8.23 5.73 -31.12
CA ASN A 5 7.79 5.51 -29.74
C ASN A 5 8.37 6.63 -28.86
N GLU A 6 7.92 7.86 -29.10
CA GLU A 6 8.44 9.07 -28.44
C GLU A 6 8.05 9.11 -26.95
N ALA A 7 6.96 8.44 -26.59
CA ALA A 7 6.47 8.35 -25.21
C ALA A 7 7.30 7.39 -24.33
N GLY A 8 7.97 6.39 -24.93
CA GLY A 8 8.84 5.46 -24.21
C GLY A 8 8.16 4.14 -23.77
N TRP A 9 7.02 3.77 -24.37
CA TRP A 9 6.42 2.47 -24.12
C TRP A 9 7.34 1.32 -24.52
N ASN A 10 7.61 0.39 -23.59
CA ASN A 10 8.45 -0.79 -23.81
C ASN A 10 7.80 -1.97 -23.07
N LEU A 11 6.70 -2.46 -23.64
CA LEU A 11 5.84 -3.44 -23.00
C LEU A 11 6.28 -4.88 -23.30
N ASP A 12 6.25 -5.70 -22.25
CA ASP A 12 6.33 -7.14 -22.26
C ASP A 12 5.01 -7.74 -21.67
N HIS A 13 4.80 -9.03 -21.79
CA HIS A 13 3.56 -9.72 -21.37
C HIS A 13 3.87 -11.06 -20.74
N SER A 14 4.83 -11.10 -19.83
CA SER A 14 5.25 -12.36 -19.22
C SER A 14 4.10 -13.07 -18.47
N TYR A 15 3.10 -12.32 -17.98
CA TYR A 15 1.92 -12.90 -17.32
C TYR A 15 1.12 -13.85 -18.25
N THR A 16 1.13 -13.62 -19.58
CA THR A 16 0.46 -14.48 -20.56
C THR A 16 1.16 -15.83 -20.77
N THR A 17 2.33 -16.04 -20.18
CA THR A 17 2.98 -17.37 -20.15
C THR A 17 2.34 -18.32 -19.15
N LEU A 18 1.52 -17.79 -18.22
CA LEU A 18 0.71 -18.59 -17.32
C LEU A 18 -0.45 -19.28 -18.06
N PRO A 19 -1.00 -20.37 -17.51
CA PRO A 19 -2.20 -20.99 -18.05
C PRO A 19 -3.36 -20.02 -18.26
N GLN A 20 -4.15 -20.21 -19.31
CA GLN A 20 -5.28 -19.33 -19.69
C GLN A 20 -6.32 -19.18 -18.58
N SER A 21 -6.36 -20.10 -17.61
CA SER A 21 -7.23 -20.01 -16.43
C SER A 21 -6.97 -18.79 -15.55
N PHE A 22 -5.76 -18.22 -15.60
CA PHE A 22 -5.37 -17.09 -14.75
C PHE A 22 -5.80 -15.72 -15.25
N TYR A 23 -6.29 -15.61 -16.48
CA TYR A 23 -6.68 -14.31 -17.05
C TYR A 23 -7.72 -14.46 -18.17
N THR A 24 -8.33 -13.33 -18.49
CA THR A 24 -9.18 -13.18 -19.67
C THR A 24 -8.70 -11.97 -20.46
N GLU A 25 -8.35 -12.21 -21.73
CA GLU A 25 -8.02 -11.15 -22.68
C GLU A 25 -9.28 -10.35 -23.02
N ILE A 26 -9.24 -9.05 -22.78
CA ILE A 26 -10.36 -8.16 -23.06
C ILE A 26 -9.85 -6.73 -23.23
N PRO A 27 -10.28 -6.00 -24.25
CA PRO A 27 -9.92 -4.60 -24.42
C PRO A 27 -10.62 -3.70 -23.37
N PRO A 28 -10.03 -2.54 -23.01
CA PRO A 28 -10.70 -1.52 -22.24
C PRO A 28 -11.98 -1.04 -22.95
N THR A 29 -12.96 -0.58 -22.18
CA THR A 29 -14.17 0.06 -22.72
C THR A 29 -13.90 1.54 -22.91
N PRO A 30 -13.98 2.06 -24.15
CA PRO A 30 -13.74 3.48 -24.43
C PRO A 30 -14.61 4.43 -23.63
N VAL A 31 -14.15 5.66 -23.44
CA VAL A 31 -14.85 6.76 -22.77
C VAL A 31 -14.99 7.97 -23.69
N SER A 32 -15.94 8.86 -23.40
CA SER A 32 -16.36 9.88 -24.36
C SER A 32 -15.40 11.07 -24.48
N SER A 33 -14.84 11.55 -23.37
CA SER A 33 -14.03 12.78 -23.37
C SER A 33 -12.99 12.74 -22.23
N PRO A 34 -11.91 11.99 -22.41
CA PRO A 34 -10.89 11.89 -21.39
C PRO A 34 -10.06 13.18 -21.30
N GLU A 35 -9.80 13.62 -20.07
CA GLU A 35 -8.92 14.74 -19.78
C GLU A 35 -7.91 14.33 -18.70
N LEU A 36 -6.65 14.76 -18.87
CA LEU A 36 -5.60 14.47 -17.90
C LEU A 36 -5.78 15.34 -16.66
N VAL A 37 -5.98 14.70 -15.52
CA VAL A 37 -6.06 15.36 -14.20
C VAL A 37 -4.68 15.45 -13.56
N LYS A 38 -3.95 14.35 -13.54
CA LYS A 38 -2.64 14.27 -12.91
C LYS A 38 -1.72 13.31 -13.65
N LEU A 39 -0.47 13.70 -13.81
CA LEU A 39 0.64 12.85 -14.26
C LEU A 39 1.77 12.89 -13.23
N ASN A 40 2.28 11.72 -12.88
CA ASN A 40 3.42 11.57 -12.00
C ASN A 40 4.72 11.65 -12.81
N HIS A 41 5.30 12.83 -12.89
CA HIS A 41 6.50 13.09 -13.68
C HIS A 41 7.71 12.25 -13.23
N SER A 42 7.96 12.17 -11.92
CA SER A 42 9.12 11.44 -11.38
C SER A 42 9.00 9.94 -11.63
N LEU A 43 7.80 9.38 -11.47
CA LEU A 43 7.52 7.99 -11.77
C LEU A 43 7.65 7.73 -13.29
N ALA A 44 7.10 8.60 -14.13
CA ALA A 44 7.22 8.48 -15.58
C ALA A 44 8.69 8.38 -16.03
N ILE A 45 9.54 9.29 -15.56
CA ILE A 45 10.98 9.27 -15.85
C ILE A 45 11.62 7.95 -15.36
N SER A 46 11.30 7.50 -14.14
CA SER A 46 11.88 6.26 -13.59
C SER A 46 11.47 5.00 -14.36
N LEU A 47 10.31 5.03 -15.00
CA LEU A 47 9.81 3.95 -15.87
C LEU A 47 10.37 4.02 -17.31
N GLY A 48 11.11 5.10 -17.66
CA GLY A 48 11.66 5.30 -18.99
C GLY A 48 10.73 6.04 -19.94
N PHE A 49 9.64 6.63 -19.46
CA PHE A 49 8.73 7.46 -20.24
C PHE A 49 9.25 8.90 -20.39
N ASN A 50 8.83 9.56 -21.45
CA ASN A 50 8.95 11.00 -21.63
C ASN A 50 7.68 11.70 -21.11
N PRO A 51 7.73 12.42 -19.96
CA PRO A 51 6.56 13.02 -19.36
C PRO A 51 5.87 14.06 -20.26
N GLU A 52 6.61 14.75 -21.15
CA GLU A 52 6.01 15.75 -22.04
C GLU A 52 5.22 15.09 -23.17
N GLU A 53 5.69 13.94 -23.66
CA GLU A 53 4.94 13.14 -24.62
C GLU A 53 3.66 12.57 -24.00
N LEU A 54 3.75 12.07 -22.74
CA LEU A 54 2.59 11.51 -22.02
C LEU A 54 1.43 12.47 -21.79
N LYS A 55 1.65 13.79 -21.96
CA LYS A 55 0.59 14.81 -21.87
C LYS A 55 -0.19 15.02 -23.17
N LYS A 56 0.27 14.43 -24.27
CA LYS A 56 -0.40 14.59 -25.57
C LYS A 56 -1.71 13.82 -25.62
N GLU A 57 -2.64 14.28 -26.42
CA GLU A 57 -3.98 13.70 -26.59
C GLU A 57 -3.93 12.19 -26.91
N ALA A 58 -2.97 11.76 -27.73
CA ALA A 58 -2.79 10.35 -28.08
C ALA A 58 -2.47 9.47 -26.85
N GLU A 59 -1.66 9.97 -25.92
CA GLU A 59 -1.27 9.25 -24.70
C GLU A 59 -2.37 9.33 -23.64
N ILE A 60 -3.08 10.46 -23.54
CA ILE A 60 -4.29 10.59 -22.71
C ILE A 60 -5.33 9.56 -23.15
N ALA A 61 -5.50 9.33 -24.45
CA ALA A 61 -6.37 8.29 -24.97
C ALA A 61 -5.92 6.88 -24.53
N ILE A 62 -4.63 6.62 -24.35
CA ILE A 62 -4.12 5.37 -23.82
C ILE A 62 -4.46 5.23 -22.33
N PHE A 63 -4.22 6.25 -21.51
CA PHE A 63 -4.58 6.24 -20.09
C PHE A 63 -6.09 6.10 -19.85
N ALA A 64 -6.89 6.51 -20.83
CA ALA A 64 -8.34 6.34 -20.80
C ALA A 64 -8.83 4.99 -21.34
N GLY A 65 -7.94 4.18 -21.92
CA GLY A 65 -8.32 2.93 -22.57
C GLY A 65 -9.00 3.10 -23.94
N ASN A 66 -8.98 4.31 -24.50
CA ASN A 66 -9.52 4.60 -25.84
C ASN A 66 -8.55 4.20 -26.97
N ALA A 67 -7.28 4.05 -26.63
CA ALA A 67 -6.23 3.53 -27.49
C ALA A 67 -5.33 2.60 -26.71
N LEU A 68 -4.54 1.81 -27.43
CA LEU A 68 -3.54 0.93 -26.83
C LEU A 68 -2.15 1.26 -27.39
N PRO A 69 -1.10 1.30 -26.54
CA PRO A 69 0.26 1.47 -27.03
C PRO A 69 0.69 0.23 -27.83
N GLU A 70 1.72 0.42 -28.66
CA GLU A 70 2.33 -0.70 -29.38
C GLU A 70 2.84 -1.76 -28.39
N GLY A 71 2.55 -3.03 -28.66
CA GLY A 71 2.91 -4.12 -27.79
C GLY A 71 1.96 -4.34 -26.62
N ALA A 72 0.88 -3.61 -26.45
CA ALA A 72 -0.09 -3.87 -25.40
C ALA A 72 -0.87 -5.17 -25.59
N HIS A 73 -1.11 -5.88 -24.49
CA HIS A 73 -1.90 -7.10 -24.45
C HIS A 73 -2.85 -7.06 -23.25
N PRO A 74 -3.98 -6.30 -23.37
CA PRO A 74 -4.84 -6.03 -22.25
C PRO A 74 -5.56 -7.28 -21.76
N LEU A 75 -5.51 -7.50 -20.45
CA LEU A 75 -6.14 -8.66 -19.81
C LEU A 75 -6.64 -8.31 -18.40
N ALA A 76 -7.68 -9.02 -17.96
CA ALA A 76 -8.16 -9.02 -16.58
C ALA A 76 -7.65 -10.29 -15.89
N GLN A 77 -7.04 -10.14 -14.72
CA GLN A 77 -6.47 -11.24 -13.95
C GLN A 77 -7.56 -11.92 -13.10
N ALA A 78 -7.51 -13.25 -13.02
CA ALA A 78 -8.34 -14.06 -12.14
C ALA A 78 -7.64 -14.24 -10.79
N TYR A 79 -8.38 -14.08 -9.70
CA TYR A 79 -7.94 -14.41 -8.36
C TYR A 79 -9.14 -14.73 -7.47
N ALA A 80 -8.90 -15.23 -6.28
CA ALA A 80 -9.89 -15.42 -5.24
C ALA A 80 -9.62 -14.44 -4.09
N GLY A 81 -10.44 -14.45 -3.07
CA GLY A 81 -10.18 -13.67 -1.86
C GLY A 81 -11.08 -14.09 -0.71
N HIS A 82 -10.53 -13.99 0.49
CA HIS A 82 -11.28 -14.11 1.73
C HIS A 82 -11.75 -12.73 2.17
N GLN A 83 -12.92 -12.31 1.66
CA GLN A 83 -13.50 -11.02 2.02
C GLN A 83 -14.17 -11.12 3.40
N PHE A 84 -13.63 -10.41 4.39
CA PHE A 84 -14.07 -10.54 5.80
C PHE A 84 -14.08 -12.01 6.30
N GLY A 85 -13.14 -12.83 5.83
CA GLY A 85 -13.03 -14.24 6.18
C GLY A 85 -13.87 -15.20 5.34
N HIS A 86 -14.68 -14.70 4.39
CA HIS A 86 -15.50 -15.52 3.47
C HIS A 86 -14.81 -15.67 2.12
N PHE A 87 -14.53 -16.90 1.72
CA PHE A 87 -13.91 -17.21 0.44
C PHE A 87 -14.82 -16.90 -0.75
N ASN A 88 -14.32 -16.16 -1.73
CA ASN A 88 -15.03 -15.79 -2.94
C ASN A 88 -14.10 -15.89 -4.16
N MET A 89 -14.64 -16.33 -5.30
CA MET A 89 -13.99 -16.16 -6.58
C MET A 89 -14.15 -14.73 -7.04
N LEU A 90 -13.05 -14.09 -7.34
CA LEU A 90 -12.95 -12.68 -7.68
C LEU A 90 -12.21 -12.54 -9.03
N GLY A 91 -11.51 -11.46 -9.19
CA GLY A 91 -10.70 -11.07 -10.33
C GLY A 91 -10.76 -9.57 -10.53
N ASP A 92 -10.06 -9.09 -11.54
CA ASP A 92 -10.02 -7.67 -11.88
C ASP A 92 -11.38 -7.22 -12.46
N GLY A 93 -12.33 -6.91 -11.57
CA GLY A 93 -13.71 -6.54 -11.95
C GLY A 93 -13.86 -5.15 -12.57
N ARG A 94 -12.80 -4.31 -12.48
CA ARG A 94 -12.79 -2.93 -13.03
C ARG A 94 -11.39 -2.47 -13.43
N ALA A 95 -10.46 -3.39 -13.59
CA ALA A 95 -9.08 -3.07 -13.91
C ALA A 95 -8.56 -4.00 -15.00
N LEU A 96 -7.63 -3.50 -15.82
CA LEU A 96 -7.01 -4.27 -16.89
C LEU A 96 -5.50 -4.04 -16.86
N LEU A 97 -4.74 -5.12 -16.79
CA LEU A 97 -3.31 -5.10 -17.06
C LEU A 97 -3.11 -4.86 -18.56
N ILE A 98 -2.43 -3.76 -18.91
CA ILE A 98 -2.16 -3.40 -20.30
C ILE A 98 -0.89 -4.08 -20.82
N GLY A 99 0.05 -4.31 -19.94
CA GLY A 99 1.34 -4.93 -20.16
C GLY A 99 2.29 -4.63 -19.02
N GLU A 100 3.53 -5.02 -19.20
CA GLU A 100 4.60 -4.89 -18.23
C GLU A 100 5.68 -3.97 -18.79
N GLN A 101 5.79 -2.75 -18.26
CA GLN A 101 6.79 -1.79 -18.70
C GLN A 101 8.19 -2.23 -18.27
N MET A 102 9.07 -2.38 -19.23
CA MET A 102 10.49 -2.64 -19.02
C MET A 102 11.25 -1.32 -18.92
N THR A 103 11.79 -1.03 -17.73
CA THR A 103 12.53 0.20 -17.49
C THR A 103 13.92 0.19 -18.16
N PRO A 104 14.58 1.35 -18.34
CA PRO A 104 15.95 1.41 -18.83
C PRO A 104 16.96 0.65 -17.94
N SER A 105 16.64 0.45 -16.65
CA SER A 105 17.46 -0.34 -15.72
C SER A 105 17.16 -1.85 -15.76
N GLY A 106 16.27 -2.32 -16.65
CA GLY A 106 15.88 -3.72 -16.79
C GLY A 106 14.86 -4.19 -15.74
N LYS A 107 14.31 -3.30 -14.92
CA LYS A 107 13.22 -3.63 -14.00
C LYS A 107 11.88 -3.71 -14.75
N ARG A 108 10.99 -4.55 -14.27
CA ARG A 108 9.69 -4.83 -14.86
C ARG A 108 8.57 -4.35 -13.91
N PHE A 109 7.62 -3.59 -14.46
CA PHE A 109 6.47 -3.11 -13.70
C PHE A 109 5.17 -3.32 -14.49
N ASP A 110 4.15 -3.84 -13.82
CA ASP A 110 2.80 -3.91 -14.37
C ASP A 110 2.22 -2.51 -14.55
N ILE A 111 1.59 -2.28 -15.70
CA ILE A 111 0.78 -1.08 -15.98
C ILE A 111 -0.68 -1.52 -16.05
N GLN A 112 -1.49 -1.04 -15.12
CA GLN A 112 -2.89 -1.43 -14.99
C GLN A 112 -3.79 -0.20 -15.05
N LEU A 113 -4.86 -0.25 -15.86
CA LEU A 113 -5.91 0.78 -15.91
C LEU A 113 -7.06 0.40 -14.97
N LYS A 114 -7.23 1.14 -13.87
CA LYS A 114 -8.31 0.92 -12.89
C LYS A 114 -9.47 1.88 -13.15
N GLY A 115 -10.67 1.33 -13.40
CA GLY A 115 -11.86 2.06 -13.82
C GLY A 115 -12.12 1.98 -15.34
N SER A 116 -11.41 1.09 -16.06
CA SER A 116 -11.37 1.00 -17.52
C SER A 116 -12.57 0.28 -18.16
N GLY A 117 -13.56 -0.08 -17.37
CA GLY A 117 -14.80 -0.72 -17.84
C GLY A 117 -15.02 -2.13 -17.30
N PRO A 118 -16.16 -2.76 -17.67
CA PRO A 118 -16.53 -4.07 -17.17
C PRO A 118 -15.63 -5.17 -17.73
N THR A 119 -15.40 -6.19 -16.90
CA THR A 119 -14.69 -7.41 -17.24
C THR A 119 -15.57 -8.63 -16.89
N PRO A 120 -15.20 -9.86 -17.25
CA PRO A 120 -15.89 -11.05 -16.80
C PRO A 120 -15.99 -11.20 -15.26
N TYR A 121 -15.14 -10.48 -14.52
CA TYR A 121 -15.08 -10.51 -13.05
C TYR A 121 -15.88 -9.38 -12.37
N SER A 122 -16.58 -8.52 -13.11
CA SER A 122 -17.29 -7.34 -12.55
C SER A 122 -18.53 -7.66 -11.71
N ARG A 123 -18.99 -8.91 -11.67
CA ARG A 123 -20.14 -9.36 -10.86
C ARG A 123 -21.37 -8.44 -10.97
N ARG A 124 -21.73 -7.98 -12.17
CA ARG A 124 -22.79 -7.01 -12.53
C ARG A 124 -22.43 -5.55 -12.25
N GLY A 125 -21.21 -5.21 -11.80
CA GLY A 125 -20.73 -3.84 -11.74
C GLY A 125 -20.46 -3.27 -13.12
N ASP A 126 -20.43 -1.93 -13.20
CA ASP A 126 -20.16 -1.18 -14.44
C ASP A 126 -18.67 -1.15 -14.82
N GLY A 127 -17.79 -1.66 -13.95
CA GLY A 127 -16.34 -1.62 -14.15
C GLY A 127 -15.72 -0.22 -14.14
N ARG A 128 -16.51 0.80 -13.82
CA ARG A 128 -16.07 2.20 -13.76
C ARG A 128 -15.63 2.59 -12.35
N ALA A 129 -14.92 3.70 -12.25
CA ALA A 129 -14.51 4.29 -10.99
C ALA A 129 -14.86 5.80 -10.95
N ALA A 130 -15.15 6.32 -9.76
CA ALA A 130 -15.37 7.75 -9.55
C ALA A 130 -14.04 8.47 -9.31
N LEU A 131 -13.98 9.76 -9.61
CA LEU A 131 -12.79 10.61 -9.52
C LEU A 131 -12.22 10.66 -8.10
N GLY A 132 -13.06 10.87 -7.07
CA GLY A 132 -12.61 10.97 -5.68
C GLY A 132 -11.78 9.76 -5.23
N PRO A 133 -12.28 8.53 -5.34
CA PRO A 133 -11.52 7.32 -5.02
C PRO A 133 -10.20 7.17 -5.81
N MET A 134 -10.15 7.58 -7.07
CA MET A 134 -8.92 7.50 -7.88
C MET A 134 -7.88 8.51 -7.43
N LEU A 135 -8.30 9.74 -7.09
CA LEU A 135 -7.42 10.76 -6.52
C LEU A 135 -6.95 10.37 -5.11
N ARG A 136 -7.83 9.76 -4.30
CA ARG A 136 -7.45 9.25 -2.99
C ARG A 136 -6.35 8.19 -3.08
N GLU A 137 -6.51 7.22 -3.98
CA GLU A 137 -5.49 6.19 -4.22
C GLU A 137 -4.18 6.83 -4.70
N TYR A 138 -4.24 7.85 -5.57
CA TYR A 138 -3.07 8.60 -6.01
C TYR A 138 -2.35 9.27 -4.83
N ILE A 139 -3.07 10.05 -4.02
CA ILE A 139 -2.49 10.79 -2.88
C ILE A 139 -1.85 9.83 -1.89
N ILE A 140 -2.57 8.79 -1.49
CA ILE A 140 -2.09 7.87 -0.45
C ILE A 140 -0.93 7.00 -0.95
N SER A 141 -1.01 6.47 -2.18
CA SER A 141 0.09 5.65 -2.73
C SER A 141 1.39 6.44 -2.85
N GLU A 142 1.33 7.70 -3.29
CA GLU A 142 2.51 8.54 -3.39
C GLU A 142 3.03 9.00 -2.03
N ALA A 143 2.16 9.24 -1.06
CA ALA A 143 2.56 9.48 0.33
C ALA A 143 3.25 8.26 0.96
N MET A 144 2.73 7.06 0.73
CA MET A 144 3.35 5.81 1.19
C MET A 144 4.74 5.62 0.58
N TYR A 145 4.88 5.91 -0.71
CA TYR A 145 6.19 5.89 -1.36
C TYR A 145 7.18 6.89 -0.75
N ALA A 146 6.73 8.12 -0.49
CA ALA A 146 7.55 9.15 0.15
C ALA A 146 7.95 8.79 1.59
N LEU A 147 7.12 7.99 2.30
CA LEU A 147 7.40 7.41 3.61
C LEU A 147 8.32 6.18 3.57
N ASP A 148 8.87 5.82 2.41
CA ASP A 148 9.68 4.61 2.19
C ASP A 148 8.94 3.30 2.56
N ILE A 149 7.63 3.27 2.31
CA ILE A 149 6.80 2.07 2.50
C ILE A 149 6.56 1.43 1.13
N PRO A 150 6.88 0.13 0.94
CA PRO A 150 6.61 -0.56 -0.32
C PRO A 150 5.14 -0.46 -0.72
N THR A 151 4.88 0.02 -1.93
CA THR A 151 3.55 0.36 -2.40
C THR A 151 3.42 0.29 -3.90
N THR A 152 2.23 -0.02 -4.40
CA THR A 152 1.87 0.31 -5.77
C THR A 152 1.92 1.82 -5.98
N ARG A 153 2.21 2.27 -7.20
CA ARG A 153 2.36 3.68 -7.55
C ARG A 153 1.25 4.11 -8.50
N SER A 154 1.03 5.40 -8.57
CA SER A 154 0.04 6.03 -9.44
C SER A 154 0.74 6.86 -10.51
N LEU A 155 0.62 6.45 -11.79
CA LEU A 155 1.26 7.15 -12.91
C LEU A 155 0.41 8.31 -13.42
N ALA A 156 -0.87 8.06 -13.68
CA ALA A 156 -1.78 9.07 -14.19
C ALA A 156 -3.21 8.88 -13.67
N VAL A 157 -3.96 9.98 -13.58
CA VAL A 157 -5.41 10.00 -13.40
C VAL A 157 -6.00 10.79 -14.55
N VAL A 158 -6.98 10.22 -15.24
CA VAL A 158 -7.76 10.89 -16.28
C VAL A 158 -9.24 10.87 -15.93
N THR A 159 -9.98 11.93 -16.24
CA THR A 159 -11.45 11.88 -16.23
C THR A 159 -11.96 11.12 -17.45
N THR A 160 -13.22 10.66 -17.40
CA THR A 160 -13.84 9.93 -18.52
C THR A 160 -14.74 10.81 -19.40
N GLY A 161 -15.10 12.01 -18.93
CA GLY A 161 -16.17 12.80 -19.53
C GLY A 161 -17.58 12.25 -19.28
N GLU A 162 -17.67 11.13 -18.55
CA GLU A 162 -18.91 10.41 -18.25
C GLU A 162 -19.13 10.31 -16.76
N PRO A 163 -20.38 10.35 -16.29
CA PRO A 163 -20.67 10.13 -14.88
C PRO A 163 -20.62 8.65 -14.50
N THR A 164 -20.19 8.38 -13.28
CA THR A 164 -20.34 7.10 -12.62
C THR A 164 -21.47 7.20 -11.60
N TYR A 165 -22.37 6.24 -11.60
CA TYR A 165 -23.52 6.22 -10.69
C TYR A 165 -23.22 5.30 -9.51
N ARG A 166 -23.26 5.84 -8.30
CA ARG A 166 -23.20 5.14 -7.02
C ARG A 166 -24.47 5.53 -6.23
N GLU A 167 -24.36 5.95 -4.98
CA GLU A 167 -25.50 6.58 -4.27
C GLU A 167 -25.90 7.88 -4.94
N THR A 168 -24.94 8.60 -5.52
CA THR A 168 -25.12 9.82 -6.27
C THR A 168 -24.39 9.75 -7.62
N LYS A 169 -24.63 10.75 -8.47
CA LYS A 169 -23.93 10.94 -9.73
C LYS A 169 -22.57 11.60 -9.46
N LEU A 170 -21.46 10.90 -9.80
CA LEU A 170 -20.09 11.34 -9.57
C LEU A 170 -19.32 11.44 -10.90
N PRO A 171 -18.32 12.32 -11.03
CA PRO A 171 -17.41 12.31 -12.17
C PRO A 171 -16.69 10.97 -12.27
N GLY A 172 -16.66 10.36 -13.45
CA GLY A 172 -15.92 9.13 -13.72
C GLY A 172 -14.44 9.42 -13.96
N ALA A 173 -13.57 8.49 -13.56
CA ALA A 173 -12.14 8.58 -13.79
C ALA A 173 -11.49 7.21 -13.96
N ILE A 174 -10.27 7.19 -14.51
CA ILE A 174 -9.41 6.03 -14.65
C ILE A 174 -8.06 6.38 -14.03
N LEU A 175 -7.55 5.46 -13.19
CA LEU A 175 -6.21 5.53 -12.61
C LEU A 175 -5.29 4.55 -13.36
N THR A 176 -4.14 5.04 -13.81
CA THR A 176 -3.04 4.18 -14.27
C THR A 176 -2.20 3.80 -13.06
N ARG A 177 -2.37 2.57 -12.59
CA ARG A 177 -1.64 1.98 -11.47
C ARG A 177 -0.42 1.23 -11.95
N VAL A 178 0.68 1.37 -11.21
CA VAL A 178 1.97 0.73 -11.47
C VAL A 178 2.34 -0.13 -10.26
N ALA A 179 2.75 -1.36 -10.49
CA ALA A 179 3.15 -2.29 -9.44
C ALA A 179 4.31 -3.17 -9.91
N SER A 180 5.10 -3.72 -8.98
CA SER A 180 6.07 -4.77 -9.30
C SER A 180 5.38 -6.00 -9.89
N SER A 181 4.19 -6.36 -9.39
CA SER A 181 3.14 -7.16 -10.03
C SER A 181 1.83 -7.04 -9.25
N HIS A 182 0.74 -7.53 -9.86
CA HIS A 182 -0.56 -7.65 -9.21
C HIS A 182 -0.85 -9.07 -8.69
N ILE A 183 0.17 -9.93 -8.57
CA ILE A 183 0.02 -11.26 -7.95
C ILE A 183 -0.23 -11.10 -6.46
N ARG A 184 -1.27 -11.75 -5.96
CA ARG A 184 -1.78 -11.64 -4.59
C ARG A 184 -1.84 -13.02 -3.92
N VAL A 185 -2.00 -13.06 -2.63
CA VAL A 185 -2.37 -14.30 -1.93
C VAL A 185 -3.60 -14.93 -2.59
N GLY A 186 -4.58 -14.09 -2.95
CA GLY A 186 -5.78 -14.53 -3.67
C GLY A 186 -5.53 -15.20 -5.03
N THR A 187 -4.44 -14.88 -5.74
CA THR A 187 -4.05 -15.55 -6.99
C THR A 187 -3.67 -17.01 -6.72
N PHE A 188 -2.89 -17.26 -5.67
CA PHE A 188 -2.55 -18.62 -5.24
C PHE A 188 -3.76 -19.41 -4.73
N GLN A 189 -4.66 -18.75 -4.01
CA GLN A 189 -5.92 -19.36 -3.59
C GLN A 189 -6.80 -19.76 -4.77
N TYR A 190 -6.83 -18.94 -5.83
CA TYR A 190 -7.53 -19.26 -7.06
C TYR A 190 -6.90 -20.49 -7.74
N ALA A 191 -5.57 -20.53 -7.86
CA ALA A 191 -4.83 -21.66 -8.43
C ALA A 191 -5.12 -22.96 -7.66
N ALA A 192 -5.05 -22.94 -6.34
CA ALA A 192 -5.31 -24.10 -5.49
C ALA A 192 -6.78 -24.59 -5.56
N ALA A 193 -7.75 -23.66 -5.73
CA ALA A 193 -9.17 -24.01 -5.74
C ALA A 193 -9.71 -24.44 -7.12
N ARG A 194 -9.10 -23.97 -8.20
CA ARG A 194 -9.60 -24.14 -9.58
C ARG A 194 -8.59 -24.75 -10.55
N GLY A 195 -7.29 -24.62 -10.25
CA GLY A 195 -6.22 -25.12 -11.08
C GLY A 195 -5.85 -26.57 -10.80
N SER A 196 -4.94 -27.08 -11.61
CA SER A 196 -4.22 -28.32 -11.33
C SER A 196 -2.98 -28.02 -10.47
N ILE A 197 -2.30 -29.08 -10.02
CA ILE A 197 -0.99 -28.93 -9.33
C ILE A 197 0.01 -28.26 -10.27
N GLU A 198 -0.02 -28.58 -11.56
CA GLU A 198 0.83 -27.98 -12.58
C GLU A 198 0.54 -26.49 -12.78
N ASP A 199 -0.72 -26.05 -12.72
CA ASP A 199 -1.09 -24.63 -12.75
C ASP A 199 -0.53 -23.89 -11.53
N LEU A 200 -0.65 -24.48 -10.34
CA LEU A 200 -0.11 -23.93 -9.11
C LEU A 200 1.44 -23.82 -9.14
N GLN A 201 2.10 -24.87 -9.64
CA GLN A 201 3.55 -24.85 -9.85
C GLN A 201 3.98 -23.79 -10.85
N SER A 202 3.26 -23.67 -11.98
CA SER A 202 3.51 -22.65 -13.00
C SER A 202 3.40 -21.24 -12.42
N LEU A 203 2.41 -20.97 -11.57
CA LEU A 203 2.25 -19.70 -10.88
C LEU A 203 3.40 -19.46 -9.88
N ALA A 204 3.78 -20.47 -9.10
CA ALA A 204 4.87 -20.38 -8.13
C ALA A 204 6.21 -20.12 -8.82
N ASP A 205 6.52 -20.85 -9.88
CA ASP A 205 7.74 -20.69 -10.67
C ASP A 205 7.79 -19.30 -11.35
N TYR A 206 6.68 -18.86 -11.93
CA TYR A 206 6.56 -17.50 -12.46
C TYR A 206 6.81 -16.44 -11.40
N THR A 207 6.23 -16.62 -10.22
CA THR A 207 6.38 -15.69 -9.08
C THR A 207 7.82 -15.65 -8.57
N ILE A 208 8.46 -16.81 -8.45
CA ILE A 208 9.89 -16.90 -8.06
C ILE A 208 10.76 -16.15 -9.07
N LYS A 209 10.63 -16.47 -10.34
CA LYS A 209 11.41 -15.82 -11.41
C LYS A 209 11.22 -14.30 -11.44
N ARG A 210 10.02 -13.81 -11.12
CA ARG A 210 9.68 -12.39 -11.16
C ARG A 210 10.15 -11.60 -9.93
N HIS A 211 10.00 -12.17 -8.74
CA HIS A 211 10.18 -11.45 -7.46
C HIS A 211 11.30 -11.96 -6.60
N TYR A 212 11.75 -13.20 -6.82
CA TYR A 212 12.67 -13.93 -5.95
C TYR A 212 13.67 -14.77 -6.77
N PRO A 213 14.31 -14.19 -7.81
CA PRO A 213 15.18 -14.96 -8.70
C PRO A 213 16.34 -15.64 -7.96
N GLU A 214 16.71 -15.12 -6.78
CA GLU A 214 17.75 -15.68 -5.93
C GLU A 214 17.43 -17.06 -5.34
N ILE A 215 16.16 -17.47 -5.32
CA ILE A 215 15.75 -18.80 -4.84
C ILE A 215 15.34 -19.75 -5.97
N GLU A 216 15.50 -19.37 -7.25
CA GLU A 216 15.06 -20.19 -8.39
C GLU A 216 15.69 -21.57 -8.41
N ASP A 217 16.99 -21.67 -8.07
CA ASP A 217 17.75 -22.91 -8.03
C ASP A 217 17.76 -23.58 -6.63
N HIS A 218 16.94 -23.10 -5.69
CA HIS A 218 16.88 -23.67 -4.35
C HIS A 218 16.19 -25.06 -4.38
N GLU A 219 16.74 -26.07 -3.71
CA GLU A 219 16.18 -27.43 -3.66
C GLU A 219 14.69 -27.44 -3.22
N ASN A 220 14.37 -26.64 -2.18
CA ASN A 220 13.01 -26.47 -1.65
C ASN A 220 12.45 -25.07 -2.01
N ARG A 221 12.47 -24.70 -3.31
CA ARG A 221 12.15 -23.35 -3.76
C ARG A 221 10.75 -22.86 -3.37
N TYR A 222 9.76 -23.75 -3.25
CA TYR A 222 8.40 -23.34 -2.85
C TYR A 222 8.30 -23.03 -1.35
N THR A 223 9.03 -23.75 -0.52
CA THR A 223 9.21 -23.39 0.90
C THR A 223 9.95 -22.06 1.03
N ALA A 224 11.02 -21.87 0.24
CA ALA A 224 11.76 -20.61 0.21
C ALA A 224 10.88 -19.43 -0.29
N LEU A 225 9.98 -19.65 -1.26
CA LEU A 225 8.99 -18.66 -1.68
C LEU A 225 8.11 -18.21 -0.50
N LEU A 226 7.55 -19.18 0.25
CA LEU A 226 6.73 -18.87 1.43
C LEU A 226 7.53 -18.07 2.47
N GLN A 227 8.78 -18.44 2.73
CA GLN A 227 9.67 -17.73 3.66
C GLN A 227 9.94 -16.28 3.25
N GLU A 228 10.24 -16.03 1.97
CA GLU A 228 10.51 -14.68 1.48
C GLU A 228 9.25 -13.80 1.47
N VAL A 229 8.08 -14.36 1.15
CA VAL A 229 6.79 -13.63 1.25
C VAL A 229 6.51 -13.27 2.71
N ILE A 230 6.68 -14.21 3.65
CA ILE A 230 6.51 -13.96 5.10
C ILE A 230 7.42 -12.82 5.56
N LYS A 231 8.69 -12.84 5.18
CA LYS A 231 9.68 -11.82 5.53
C LYS A 231 9.32 -10.43 4.99
N ARG A 232 8.89 -10.34 3.71
CA ARG A 232 8.46 -9.07 3.11
C ARG A 232 7.20 -8.52 3.78
N GLN A 233 6.21 -9.37 4.05
CA GLN A 233 4.98 -8.96 4.72
C GLN A 233 5.23 -8.56 6.17
N ALA A 234 6.09 -9.26 6.91
CA ALA A 234 6.47 -8.86 8.26
C ALA A 234 7.10 -7.45 8.30
N SER A 235 7.98 -7.16 7.33
CA SER A 235 8.58 -5.82 7.18
C SER A 235 7.55 -4.77 6.80
N LEU A 236 6.66 -5.07 5.84
CA LEU A 236 5.61 -4.14 5.38
C LEU A 236 4.67 -3.74 6.52
N ILE A 237 4.15 -4.74 7.24
CA ILE A 237 3.20 -4.50 8.34
C ILE A 237 3.87 -3.73 9.49
N ALA A 238 5.13 -4.00 9.79
CA ALA A 238 5.89 -3.22 10.76
C ALA A 238 5.99 -1.74 10.33
N LYS A 239 6.27 -1.46 9.06
CA LYS A 239 6.30 -0.09 8.51
C LYS A 239 4.94 0.60 8.62
N TRP A 240 3.81 -0.08 8.34
CA TRP A 240 2.47 0.49 8.54
C TRP A 240 2.24 0.91 9.99
N GLN A 241 2.58 0.03 10.94
CA GLN A 241 2.45 0.32 12.37
C GLN A 241 3.29 1.52 12.81
N LEU A 242 4.49 1.67 12.26
CA LEU A 242 5.43 2.74 12.64
C LEU A 242 5.00 4.14 12.19
N VAL A 243 4.05 4.26 11.24
CA VAL A 243 3.51 5.53 10.77
C VAL A 243 2.02 5.73 11.09
N GLY A 244 1.40 4.79 11.78
CA GLY A 244 -0.04 4.86 12.12
C GLY A 244 -0.97 4.61 10.92
N PHE A 245 -0.51 3.91 9.88
CA PHE A 245 -1.33 3.57 8.72
C PHE A 245 -2.26 2.39 9.02
N ILE A 246 -3.52 2.53 8.60
CA ILE A 246 -4.56 1.49 8.72
C ILE A 246 -5.09 1.22 7.32
N HIS A 247 -4.89 0.00 6.82
CA HIS A 247 -5.34 -0.39 5.48
C HIS A 247 -6.87 -0.46 5.36
N GLY A 248 -7.52 -0.92 6.40
CA GLY A 248 -8.99 -0.96 6.53
C GLY A 248 -9.67 -2.13 5.86
N VAL A 249 -9.01 -2.85 4.94
CA VAL A 249 -9.53 -4.09 4.32
C VAL A 249 -8.35 -5.02 3.97
N MET A 250 -7.91 -5.80 4.95
CA MET A 250 -6.86 -6.80 4.77
C MET A 250 -7.49 -8.15 4.40
N ASN A 251 -8.06 -8.20 3.22
CA ASN A 251 -8.50 -9.44 2.59
C ASN A 251 -7.32 -10.07 1.85
N THR A 252 -7.34 -11.36 1.59
CA THR A 252 -6.27 -12.06 0.85
C THR A 252 -6.09 -11.56 -0.59
N ASP A 253 -7.10 -10.90 -1.16
CA ASP A 253 -7.01 -10.21 -2.45
C ASP A 253 -6.34 -8.83 -2.38
N ASN A 254 -6.04 -8.33 -1.16
CA ASN A 254 -5.32 -7.08 -0.92
C ASN A 254 -3.92 -7.29 -0.32
N ILE A 255 -3.43 -8.53 -0.30
CA ILE A 255 -2.07 -8.87 0.15
C ILE A 255 -1.26 -9.34 -1.06
N THR A 256 -0.31 -8.51 -1.50
CA THR A 256 0.54 -8.80 -2.65
C THR A 256 1.68 -9.74 -2.29
N ILE A 257 2.08 -10.57 -3.25
CA ILE A 257 3.26 -11.44 -3.09
C ILE A 257 4.56 -10.63 -3.16
N SER A 258 4.55 -9.50 -3.85
CA SER A 258 5.71 -8.58 -3.92
C SER A 258 6.04 -7.90 -2.58
N GLY A 259 5.09 -7.85 -1.64
CA GLY A 259 5.22 -7.11 -0.39
C GLY A 259 4.94 -5.61 -0.54
N GLU A 260 4.22 -5.21 -1.59
CA GLU A 260 3.75 -3.84 -1.80
C GLU A 260 2.32 -3.67 -1.25
N THR A 261 2.03 -2.52 -0.66
CA THR A 261 0.66 -2.11 -0.30
C THR A 261 -0.15 -1.85 -1.57
N ILE A 262 -1.38 -2.35 -1.64
CA ILE A 262 -2.27 -2.24 -2.80
C ILE A 262 -3.70 -1.89 -2.38
N ASP A 263 -4.48 -1.29 -3.31
CA ASP A 263 -5.92 -1.05 -3.15
C ASP A 263 -6.28 -0.13 -1.97
N TYR A 264 -5.92 1.15 -2.13
CA TYR A 264 -6.17 2.22 -1.17
C TYR A 264 -7.66 2.66 -1.16
N GLY A 265 -8.53 1.77 -0.69
CA GLY A 265 -9.96 2.05 -0.52
C GLY A 265 -10.24 2.74 0.82
N PRO A 266 -10.68 2.01 1.87
CA PRO A 266 -11.03 2.59 3.16
C PRO A 266 -9.83 2.79 4.09
N CYS A 267 -8.62 2.97 3.56
CA CYS A 267 -7.41 3.22 4.33
C CYS A 267 -7.37 4.65 4.89
N ALA A 268 -6.65 4.83 5.98
CA ALA A 268 -6.38 6.15 6.55
C ALA A 268 -5.18 6.10 7.51
N PHE A 269 -4.64 7.27 7.85
CA PHE A 269 -3.63 7.42 8.89
C PHE A 269 -4.31 7.81 10.20
N MET A 270 -3.83 7.24 11.29
CA MET A 270 -4.32 7.49 12.63
C MET A 270 -3.86 8.88 13.13
N ASP A 271 -4.78 9.67 13.66
CA ASP A 271 -4.44 10.88 14.39
C ASP A 271 -4.09 10.52 15.85
N ASN A 272 -5.07 10.32 16.71
CA ASN A 272 -4.86 9.91 18.10
C ASN A 272 -4.50 8.43 18.18
N TYR A 273 -3.47 8.10 18.95
CA TYR A 273 -3.06 6.72 19.14
C TYR A 273 -4.12 5.92 19.89
N ASP A 274 -4.61 4.88 19.26
CA ASP A 274 -5.56 3.91 19.81
C ASP A 274 -5.47 2.60 19.02
N GLN A 275 -5.16 1.49 19.72
CA GLN A 275 -5.07 0.15 19.13
C GLN A 275 -6.39 -0.30 18.49
N GLY A 276 -7.52 0.18 18.97
CA GLY A 276 -8.85 -0.13 18.47
C GLY A 276 -9.32 0.71 17.29
N THR A 277 -8.50 1.61 16.75
CA THR A 277 -8.90 2.52 15.65
C THR A 277 -9.30 1.75 14.39
N VAL A 278 -10.51 2.05 13.89
CA VAL A 278 -11.10 1.50 12.64
C VAL A 278 -11.62 2.65 11.81
N PHE A 279 -11.24 2.69 10.53
CA PHE A 279 -11.76 3.71 9.60
C PHE A 279 -12.81 3.16 8.63
N SER A 280 -12.67 1.91 8.21
CA SER A 280 -13.62 1.29 7.27
C SER A 280 -15.04 1.28 7.81
N SER A 281 -15.98 1.90 7.09
CA SER A 281 -17.38 1.97 7.50
C SER A 281 -18.07 0.62 7.55
N ILE A 282 -17.55 -0.38 6.83
CA ILE A 282 -18.10 -1.73 6.75
C ILE A 282 -17.47 -2.70 7.77
N ASP A 283 -16.37 -2.31 8.42
CA ASP A 283 -15.73 -3.11 9.48
C ASP A 283 -16.34 -2.77 10.84
N THR A 284 -17.52 -3.33 11.10
CA THR A 284 -18.27 -3.06 12.33
C THR A 284 -17.72 -3.81 13.55
N GLN A 285 -16.87 -4.81 13.34
CA GLN A 285 -16.30 -5.64 14.41
C GLN A 285 -14.83 -5.33 14.72
N GLY A 286 -14.22 -4.38 13.98
CA GLY A 286 -12.82 -4.03 14.16
C GLY A 286 -11.86 -5.13 13.73
N ARG A 287 -12.25 -5.96 12.77
CA ARG A 287 -11.39 -7.02 12.23
C ARG A 287 -10.06 -6.46 11.76
N TYR A 288 -10.10 -5.31 11.09
CA TYR A 288 -8.94 -4.63 10.53
C TYR A 288 -8.53 -3.38 11.32
N ALA A 289 -8.83 -3.35 12.64
CA ALA A 289 -8.35 -2.31 13.53
C ALA A 289 -6.81 -2.23 13.50
N TYR A 290 -6.26 -1.07 13.81
CA TYR A 290 -4.81 -0.83 13.83
C TYR A 290 -4.02 -1.94 14.55
N GLY A 291 -4.41 -2.27 15.78
CA GLY A 291 -3.73 -3.31 16.57
C GLY A 291 -3.93 -4.72 16.04
N ASN A 292 -4.93 -4.95 15.19
CA ASN A 292 -5.23 -6.26 14.61
C ASN A 292 -4.47 -6.53 13.29
N GLN A 293 -3.85 -5.52 12.68
CA GLN A 293 -3.18 -5.68 11.38
C GLN A 293 -2.10 -6.78 11.36
N PRO A 294 -1.23 -6.94 12.39
CA PRO A 294 -0.27 -8.04 12.40
C PRO A 294 -0.93 -9.42 12.45
N TYR A 295 -2.03 -9.57 13.22
CA TYR A 295 -2.78 -10.84 13.30
C TYR A 295 -3.47 -11.17 11.98
N MET A 296 -4.00 -10.15 11.31
CA MET A 296 -4.64 -10.34 9.99
C MET A 296 -3.61 -10.71 8.92
N ALA A 297 -2.42 -10.11 8.93
CA ALA A 297 -1.35 -10.50 8.03
C ALA A 297 -0.91 -11.95 8.24
N ALA A 298 -0.75 -12.39 9.50
CA ALA A 298 -0.47 -13.78 9.82
C ALA A 298 -1.56 -14.73 9.30
N TRP A 299 -2.82 -14.32 9.44
CA TRP A 299 -3.96 -15.08 8.94
C TRP A 299 -3.96 -15.18 7.41
N ASP A 300 -3.70 -14.05 6.69
CA ASP A 300 -3.62 -14.02 5.23
C ASP A 300 -2.46 -14.89 4.71
N LEU A 301 -1.32 -14.87 5.39
CA LEU A 301 -0.17 -15.71 5.07
C LEU A 301 -0.45 -17.21 5.33
N ALA A 302 -1.25 -17.53 6.35
CA ALA A 302 -1.73 -18.90 6.54
C ALA A 302 -2.59 -19.36 5.34
N ARG A 303 -3.42 -18.48 4.77
CA ARG A 303 -4.18 -18.78 3.54
C ARG A 303 -3.26 -19.01 2.33
N LEU A 304 -2.14 -18.27 2.24
CA LEU A 304 -1.12 -18.52 1.23
C LEU A 304 -0.47 -19.91 1.44
N ALA A 305 -0.03 -20.20 2.66
CA ALA A 305 0.60 -21.47 2.99
C ALA A 305 -0.30 -22.67 2.67
N GLU A 306 -1.59 -22.60 3.03
CA GLU A 306 -2.59 -23.61 2.66
C GLU A 306 -2.69 -23.83 1.13
N SER A 307 -2.60 -22.75 0.37
CA SER A 307 -2.63 -22.83 -1.09
C SER A 307 -1.39 -23.52 -1.67
N LEU A 308 -0.26 -23.47 -0.96
CA LEU A 308 1.01 -24.05 -1.37
C LEU A 308 1.20 -25.51 -0.92
N ILE A 309 0.40 -26.03 0.02
CA ILE A 309 0.53 -27.39 0.56
C ILE A 309 0.78 -28.45 -0.53
N PRO A 310 0.03 -28.47 -1.67
CA PRO A 310 0.18 -29.51 -2.69
C PRO A 310 1.56 -29.54 -3.38
N ILE A 311 2.37 -28.47 -3.20
CA ILE A 311 3.69 -28.35 -3.85
C ILE A 311 4.85 -28.19 -2.85
N LEU A 312 4.56 -28.10 -1.54
CA LEU A 312 5.61 -27.99 -0.51
C LEU A 312 6.34 -29.31 -0.28
N HIS A 313 5.62 -30.43 -0.29
CA HIS A 313 6.19 -31.76 -0.07
C HIS A 313 5.25 -32.83 -0.68
N GLU A 314 5.80 -34.01 -1.06
CA GLU A 314 5.00 -35.12 -1.60
C GLU A 314 4.10 -35.78 -0.53
N ASP A 315 4.55 -35.81 0.72
CA ASP A 315 3.77 -36.25 1.87
C ASP A 315 3.00 -35.06 2.46
N GLU A 316 1.65 -35.21 2.54
CA GLU A 316 0.75 -34.13 2.98
C GLU A 316 0.94 -33.74 4.45
N GLU A 317 1.26 -34.72 5.34
CA GLU A 317 1.49 -34.41 6.76
C GLU A 317 2.79 -33.59 6.94
N GLU A 318 3.84 -33.94 6.20
CA GLU A 318 5.09 -33.16 6.22
C GLU A 318 4.91 -31.79 5.55
N ALA A 319 4.14 -31.69 4.44
CA ALA A 319 3.80 -30.41 3.82
C ALA A 319 3.06 -29.47 4.80
N LEU A 320 2.08 -30.00 5.53
CA LEU A 320 1.34 -29.25 6.54
C LEU A 320 2.24 -28.79 7.67
N LYS A 321 3.15 -29.63 8.15
CA LYS A 321 4.12 -29.28 9.18
C LYS A 321 5.06 -28.16 8.70
N ILE A 322 5.61 -28.27 7.49
CA ILE A 322 6.43 -27.22 6.87
C ILE A 322 5.65 -25.90 6.84
N ALA A 323 4.40 -25.89 6.36
CA ALA A 323 3.57 -24.72 6.31
C ALA A 323 3.36 -24.07 7.69
N GLN A 324 3.05 -24.87 8.71
CA GLN A 324 2.85 -24.40 10.08
C GLN A 324 4.14 -23.84 10.70
N ASP A 325 5.26 -24.53 10.51
CA ASP A 325 6.57 -24.09 11.01
C ASP A 325 6.97 -22.74 10.40
N GLU A 326 6.74 -22.53 9.09
CA GLU A 326 7.07 -21.27 8.44
C GLU A 326 6.16 -20.14 8.89
N ILE A 327 4.83 -20.35 8.97
CA ILE A 327 3.88 -19.32 9.43
C ILE A 327 4.19 -18.89 10.87
N SER A 328 4.61 -19.79 11.73
CA SER A 328 4.96 -19.48 13.12
C SER A 328 6.08 -18.44 13.25
N LYS A 329 6.91 -18.28 12.22
CA LYS A 329 8.04 -17.32 12.19
C LYS A 329 7.61 -15.90 11.93
N PHE A 330 6.38 -15.66 11.42
CA PHE A 330 5.91 -14.33 11.07
C PHE A 330 5.90 -13.37 12.26
N SER A 331 5.32 -13.77 13.39
CA SER A 331 5.20 -12.90 14.57
C SER A 331 6.57 -12.46 15.07
N VAL A 332 7.52 -13.40 15.15
CA VAL A 332 8.89 -13.10 15.59
C VAL A 332 9.60 -12.13 14.64
N GLN A 333 9.41 -12.32 13.32
CA GLN A 333 10.00 -11.42 12.32
C GLN A 333 9.36 -10.02 12.36
N TYR A 334 8.03 -9.95 12.47
CA TYR A 334 7.29 -8.71 12.61
C TYR A 334 7.70 -7.94 13.87
N GLU A 335 7.65 -8.58 15.04
CA GLU A 335 8.02 -7.97 16.32
C GLU A 335 9.45 -7.43 16.30
N LYS A 336 10.38 -8.17 15.72
CA LYS A 336 11.78 -7.74 15.54
C LYS A 336 11.85 -6.46 14.68
N GLN A 337 11.16 -6.43 13.53
CA GLN A 337 11.17 -5.27 12.63
C GLN A 337 10.50 -4.06 13.28
N TRP A 338 9.36 -4.25 13.93
CA TRP A 338 8.64 -3.21 14.65
C TRP A 338 9.49 -2.63 15.79
N PHE A 339 10.09 -3.49 16.61
CA PHE A 339 10.95 -3.07 17.72
C PHE A 339 12.17 -2.25 17.26
N ILE A 340 12.85 -2.71 16.20
CA ILE A 340 13.94 -1.95 15.57
C ILE A 340 13.46 -0.57 15.11
N GLY A 341 12.30 -0.50 14.46
CA GLY A 341 11.71 0.75 14.02
C GLY A 341 11.37 1.68 15.18
N MET A 342 10.74 1.18 16.24
CA MET A 342 10.41 1.95 17.45
C MET A 342 11.66 2.48 18.15
N LYS A 343 12.73 1.70 18.22
CA LYS A 343 14.02 2.18 18.74
C LYS A 343 14.56 3.36 17.93
N LYS A 344 14.53 3.26 16.60
CA LYS A 344 14.96 4.35 15.72
C LYS A 344 14.11 5.61 15.91
N LYS A 345 12.79 5.47 16.11
CA LYS A 345 11.88 6.57 16.43
C LYS A 345 12.21 7.27 17.74
N LEU A 346 12.88 6.58 18.67
CA LEU A 346 13.32 7.11 19.98
C LEU A 346 14.82 7.41 20.05
N GLY A 347 15.57 7.32 18.95
CA GLY A 347 17.00 7.62 18.91
C GLY A 347 17.88 6.57 19.62
N LEU A 348 17.44 5.31 19.71
CA LEU A 348 18.13 4.24 20.42
C LEU A 348 18.93 3.35 19.46
N PHE A 349 20.27 3.42 19.52
CA PHE A 349 21.19 2.66 18.66
C PHE A 349 21.44 1.24 19.19
N SER A 350 21.91 1.13 20.43
CA SER A 350 22.19 -0.15 21.08
C SER A 350 20.93 -0.85 21.60
N ASN A 351 21.04 -2.11 21.98
CA ASN A 351 19.96 -2.85 22.64
C ASN A 351 20.22 -2.88 24.15
N GLU A 352 19.25 -2.39 24.90
CA GLU A 352 19.26 -2.47 26.36
C GLU A 352 17.97 -3.15 26.85
N GLU A 353 18.03 -3.86 27.95
CA GLU A 353 16.92 -4.63 28.51
C GLU A 353 15.67 -3.76 28.78
N GLN A 354 15.88 -2.49 29.10
CA GLN A 354 14.81 -1.54 29.40
C GLN A 354 14.13 -0.93 28.17
N ASP A 355 14.67 -1.09 26.94
CA ASP A 355 14.18 -0.43 25.73
C ASP A 355 12.73 -0.80 25.41
N GLN A 356 12.38 -2.09 25.55
CA GLN A 356 11.01 -2.54 25.36
C GLN A 356 10.04 -1.87 26.31
N SER A 357 10.39 -1.81 27.60
CA SER A 357 9.55 -1.16 28.62
C SER A 357 9.37 0.33 28.36
N LEU A 358 10.41 1.05 27.89
CA LEU A 358 10.31 2.46 27.51
C LEU A 358 9.31 2.67 26.38
N ILE A 359 9.39 1.85 25.33
CA ILE A 359 8.48 1.91 24.18
C ILE A 359 7.03 1.65 24.63
N GLU A 360 6.79 0.56 25.36
CA GLU A 360 5.44 0.17 25.80
C GLU A 360 4.81 1.22 26.74
N GLN A 361 5.59 1.81 27.65
CA GLN A 361 5.11 2.86 28.54
C GLN A 361 4.69 4.11 27.77
N LEU A 362 5.49 4.55 26.78
CA LEU A 362 5.12 5.67 25.93
C LEU A 362 3.80 5.40 25.20
N LEU A 363 3.67 4.27 24.54
CA LEU A 363 2.46 3.93 23.81
C LEU A 363 1.22 3.84 24.71
N LYS A 364 1.34 3.26 25.91
CA LYS A 364 0.27 3.22 26.90
C LYS A 364 -0.17 4.63 27.37
N MET A 365 0.80 5.52 27.56
CA MET A 365 0.48 6.91 27.89
C MET A 365 -0.16 7.64 26.73
N MET A 366 0.31 7.44 25.50
CA MET A 366 -0.30 8.02 24.30
C MET A 366 -1.76 7.59 24.15
N GLU A 367 -2.09 6.31 24.35
CA GLU A 367 -3.46 5.80 24.32
C GLU A 367 -4.32 6.42 25.44
N LYS A 368 -3.82 6.41 26.68
CA LYS A 368 -4.49 6.98 27.86
C LYS A 368 -4.86 8.46 27.68
N TYR A 369 -3.94 9.24 27.13
CA TYR A 369 -4.11 10.69 26.96
C TYR A 369 -4.60 11.08 25.57
N LYS A 370 -4.94 10.08 24.70
CA LYS A 370 -5.36 10.28 23.30
C LYS A 370 -4.42 11.21 22.55
N ALA A 371 -3.11 10.99 22.72
CA ALA A 371 -2.10 11.78 22.08
C ALA A 371 -2.02 11.51 20.58
N ASP A 372 -1.78 12.54 19.79
CA ASP A 372 -1.55 12.39 18.35
C ASP A 372 -0.28 11.57 18.10
N TYR A 373 -0.42 10.51 17.28
CA TYR A 373 0.67 9.55 17.05
C TYR A 373 1.87 10.22 16.40
N THR A 374 1.67 10.88 15.28
CA THR A 374 2.74 11.52 14.52
C THR A 374 3.35 12.70 15.27
N ASN A 375 2.53 13.60 15.83
CA ASN A 375 3.01 14.78 16.51
C ASN A 375 3.72 14.47 17.83
N THR A 376 3.38 13.38 18.52
CA THR A 376 4.13 12.96 19.72
C THR A 376 5.60 12.65 19.36
N PHE A 377 5.83 11.84 18.31
CA PHE A 377 7.19 11.52 17.88
C PHE A 377 7.89 12.73 17.23
N ARG A 378 7.14 13.59 16.51
CA ARG A 378 7.67 14.85 15.99
C ARG A 378 8.16 15.78 17.12
N SER A 379 7.39 15.94 18.18
CA SER A 379 7.76 16.77 19.33
C SER A 379 8.98 16.23 20.07
N LEU A 380 9.06 14.92 20.26
CA LEU A 380 10.25 14.27 20.82
C LEU A 380 11.49 14.48 19.92
N THR A 381 11.32 14.43 18.61
CA THR A 381 12.40 14.63 17.63
C THR A 381 12.94 16.07 17.64
N LEU A 382 12.06 17.03 17.83
CA LEU A 382 12.41 18.47 17.87
C LEU A 382 12.82 18.94 19.27
N ASP A 383 12.71 18.09 20.28
CA ASP A 383 12.86 18.45 21.71
C ASP A 383 11.97 19.64 22.11
N THR A 384 10.78 19.72 21.50
CA THR A 384 9.80 20.78 21.72
C THR A 384 8.51 20.17 22.25
N LEU A 385 8.37 20.18 23.58
CA LEU A 385 7.18 19.61 24.23
C LEU A 385 6.12 20.72 24.34
N GLU A 386 5.08 20.64 23.50
CA GLU A 386 3.94 21.53 23.55
C GLU A 386 3.04 21.19 24.76
N ASN A 387 2.27 22.17 25.27
CA ASN A 387 1.32 21.95 26.36
C ASN A 387 0.18 21.01 25.89
N THR A 388 0.34 19.72 26.13
CA THR A 388 -0.66 18.69 25.86
C THR A 388 -0.94 17.87 27.12
N PRO A 389 -2.12 17.23 27.25
CA PRO A 389 -2.40 16.37 28.38
C PRO A 389 -1.35 15.27 28.60
N LEU A 390 -0.74 14.75 27.54
CA LEU A 390 0.36 13.79 27.63
C LEU A 390 1.60 14.43 28.27
N PHE A 391 2.13 15.49 27.67
CA PHE A 391 3.42 16.08 28.08
C PHE A 391 3.36 16.77 29.44
N ASP A 392 2.19 17.27 29.86
CA ASP A 392 1.97 17.84 31.16
C ASP A 392 1.85 16.81 32.29
N SER A 393 1.58 15.53 31.94
CA SER A 393 1.37 14.48 32.92
C SER A 393 2.64 14.17 33.74
N PRO A 394 2.50 13.87 35.05
CA PRO A 394 3.64 13.43 35.85
C PRO A 394 4.30 12.16 35.32
N GLU A 395 3.51 11.23 34.82
CA GLU A 395 3.97 9.95 34.26
C GLU A 395 4.90 10.17 33.06
N PHE A 396 4.53 11.08 32.14
CA PHE A 396 5.37 11.40 31.00
C PHE A 396 6.66 12.12 31.43
N LYS A 397 6.61 13.02 32.39
CA LYS A 397 7.80 13.73 32.92
C LYS A 397 8.81 12.74 33.52
N GLU A 398 8.34 11.69 34.20
CA GLU A 398 9.21 10.64 34.72
C GLU A 398 9.76 9.77 33.58
N TRP A 399 8.92 9.34 32.66
CA TRP A 399 9.33 8.59 31.46
C TRP A 399 10.37 9.38 30.64
N TYR A 400 10.16 10.66 30.42
CA TYR A 400 11.07 11.52 29.68
C TYR A 400 12.48 11.57 30.30
N LYS A 401 12.58 11.64 31.63
CA LYS A 401 13.87 11.56 32.34
C LYS A 401 14.56 10.22 32.12
N LEU A 402 13.80 9.12 32.17
CA LEU A 402 14.35 7.78 31.92
C LEU A 402 14.84 7.67 30.47
N TRP A 403 14.09 8.16 29.51
CA TRP A 403 14.46 8.18 28.10
C TRP A 403 15.71 9.05 27.86
N GLN A 404 15.79 10.28 28.42
CA GLN A 404 16.98 11.12 28.33
C GLN A 404 18.22 10.42 28.95
N SER A 405 18.07 9.80 30.11
CA SER A 405 19.16 9.02 30.74
C SER A 405 19.57 7.81 29.90
N ARG A 406 18.62 7.23 29.14
CA ARG A 406 18.93 6.15 28.21
C ARG A 406 19.72 6.64 26.99
N LEU A 407 19.39 7.82 26.45
CA LEU A 407 20.15 8.47 25.37
C LEU A 407 21.59 8.80 25.81
N GLU A 408 21.80 9.24 27.06
CA GLU A 408 23.11 9.56 27.61
C GLU A 408 24.02 8.35 27.83
N LYS A 409 23.46 7.15 27.92
CA LYS A 409 24.23 5.91 28.17
C LYS A 409 24.80 5.26 26.90
N GLN A 410 24.32 5.67 25.71
CA GLN A 410 24.82 5.09 24.46
C GLN A 410 26.09 5.83 24.00
N GLU A 411 26.87 5.16 23.13
CA GLU A 411 28.15 5.69 22.62
C GLU A 411 27.94 6.86 21.65
N GLU A 412 26.81 6.84 20.93
CA GLU A 412 26.48 7.85 19.95
C GLU A 412 26.02 9.16 20.63
N SER A 413 26.35 10.27 19.98
CA SER A 413 25.99 11.59 20.51
C SER A 413 24.48 11.83 20.48
N LYS A 414 24.02 12.75 21.30
CA LYS A 414 22.61 13.17 21.34
C LYS A 414 22.18 13.76 19.99
N GLU A 415 23.06 14.47 19.30
CA GLU A 415 22.81 15.00 17.95
C GLU A 415 22.54 13.88 16.95
N ASN A 416 23.36 12.80 16.96
CA ASN A 416 23.16 11.63 16.11
C ASN A 416 21.84 10.93 16.43
N ALA A 417 21.44 10.87 17.71
CA ALA A 417 20.17 10.29 18.12
C ALA A 417 18.99 11.10 17.54
N TYR A 418 19.00 12.43 17.63
CA TYR A 418 17.97 13.28 17.05
C TYR A 418 17.97 13.24 15.51
N GLU A 419 19.11 13.13 14.86
CA GLU A 419 19.19 12.94 13.41
C GLU A 419 18.57 11.58 12.99
N MET A 420 18.85 10.51 13.72
CA MET A 420 18.20 9.22 13.49
C MET A 420 16.68 9.33 13.69
N MET A 421 16.23 10.00 14.75
CA MET A 421 14.81 10.24 15.01
C MET A 421 14.18 11.01 13.84
N LYS A 422 14.80 12.07 13.36
CA LYS A 422 14.34 12.89 12.24
C LYS A 422 14.16 12.06 10.96
N ASN A 423 15.06 11.13 10.70
CA ASN A 423 15.01 10.23 9.54
C ASN A 423 14.01 9.06 9.68
N ASN A 424 13.42 8.84 10.88
CA ASN A 424 12.49 7.75 11.15
C ASN A 424 11.13 8.23 11.72
N ASN A 425 10.97 9.51 11.98
CA ASN A 425 9.72 10.13 12.40
C ASN A 425 9.29 11.12 11.31
N PRO A 426 8.25 10.83 10.52
CA PRO A 426 7.78 11.81 9.56
C PRO A 426 7.25 13.06 10.29
N SER A 427 7.55 14.24 9.75
CA SER A 427 6.98 15.49 10.28
C SER A 427 5.51 15.61 9.93
N ILE A 428 5.12 15.05 8.78
CA ILE A 428 3.74 15.05 8.28
C ILE A 428 3.33 13.68 7.76
N ILE A 429 2.04 13.44 7.77
CA ILE A 429 1.34 12.31 7.14
C ILE A 429 0.18 12.87 6.30
N PRO A 430 -0.41 12.11 5.37
CA PRO A 430 -1.63 12.54 4.69
C PRO A 430 -2.82 12.49 5.66
N ARG A 431 -2.97 13.56 6.44
CA ARG A 431 -4.05 13.66 7.42
C ARG A 431 -5.40 13.59 6.75
N ASN A 432 -6.30 12.81 7.31
CA ASN A 432 -7.57 12.45 6.70
C ASN A 432 -8.39 13.70 6.29
N HIS A 433 -8.47 14.71 7.15
CA HIS A 433 -9.21 15.95 6.82
C HIS A 433 -8.58 16.71 5.65
N ARG A 434 -7.24 16.73 5.52
CA ARG A 434 -6.55 17.38 4.38
C ARG A 434 -6.77 16.63 3.08
N VAL A 435 -6.81 15.28 3.15
CA VAL A 435 -7.15 14.45 2.00
C VAL A 435 -8.59 14.72 1.56
N GLU A 436 -9.56 14.75 2.50
CA GLU A 436 -10.96 15.03 2.18
C GLU A 436 -11.16 16.44 1.60
N GLU A 437 -10.49 17.48 2.14
CA GLU A 437 -10.50 18.84 1.59
C GLU A 437 -10.03 18.85 0.12
N ALA A 438 -8.94 18.11 -0.18
CA ALA A 438 -8.42 18.02 -1.54
C ALA A 438 -9.40 17.27 -2.48
N LEU A 439 -10.01 16.18 -2.01
CA LEU A 439 -10.99 15.43 -2.79
C LEU A 439 -12.27 16.21 -3.03
N GLU A 440 -12.77 16.93 -2.03
CA GLU A 440 -13.99 17.77 -2.15
C GLU A 440 -13.77 18.92 -3.15
N ALA A 441 -12.65 19.63 -3.07
CA ALA A 441 -12.28 20.69 -4.02
C ALA A 441 -12.22 20.15 -5.46
N ALA A 442 -11.56 19.00 -5.66
CA ALA A 442 -11.43 18.39 -6.98
C ALA A 442 -12.77 17.91 -7.56
N VAL A 443 -13.56 17.17 -6.75
CA VAL A 443 -14.79 16.53 -7.24
C VAL A 443 -15.92 17.54 -7.41
N THR A 444 -16.03 18.51 -6.50
CA THR A 444 -17.16 19.47 -6.49
C THR A 444 -16.91 20.68 -7.39
N ASN A 445 -15.68 21.19 -7.39
CA ASN A 445 -15.34 22.45 -8.04
C ASN A 445 -14.40 22.29 -9.25
N GLY A 446 -13.85 21.08 -9.49
CA GLY A 446 -12.77 20.88 -10.46
C GLY A 446 -11.46 21.59 -10.08
N ASP A 447 -11.31 21.94 -8.79
CA ASP A 447 -10.11 22.61 -8.29
C ASP A 447 -9.10 21.58 -7.75
N TYR A 448 -8.09 21.33 -8.56
CA TYR A 448 -7.00 20.42 -8.22
C TYR A 448 -5.86 21.08 -7.43
N SER A 449 -5.90 22.41 -7.24
CA SER A 449 -4.81 23.15 -6.59
C SER A 449 -4.60 22.75 -5.13
N VAL A 450 -5.66 22.36 -4.41
CA VAL A 450 -5.59 21.90 -3.03
C VAL A 450 -4.84 20.54 -2.96
N MET A 451 -5.17 19.64 -3.89
CA MET A 451 -4.46 18.34 -4.01
C MET A 451 -2.99 18.54 -4.37
N GLU A 452 -2.67 19.44 -5.31
CA GLU A 452 -1.29 19.70 -5.73
C GLU A 452 -0.43 20.20 -4.56
N LYS A 453 -0.92 21.15 -3.76
CA LYS A 453 -0.23 21.63 -2.55
C LYS A 453 -0.03 20.53 -1.50
N LEU A 454 -1.05 19.68 -1.31
CA LEU A 454 -0.93 18.54 -0.40
C LEU A 454 0.13 17.55 -0.87
N LEU A 455 0.16 17.21 -2.16
CA LEU A 455 1.16 16.31 -2.75
C LEU A 455 2.57 16.89 -2.66
N GLU A 456 2.73 18.20 -2.88
CA GLU A 456 4.00 18.89 -2.72
C GLU A 456 4.51 18.82 -1.27
N ALA A 457 3.66 19.07 -0.29
CA ALA A 457 3.99 18.94 1.12
C ALA A 457 4.39 17.50 1.47
N LEU A 458 3.65 16.50 0.97
CA LEU A 458 3.89 15.07 1.25
C LEU A 458 5.08 14.46 0.49
N ALA A 459 5.66 15.17 -0.50
CA ALA A 459 6.75 14.64 -1.30
C ALA A 459 8.04 14.36 -0.51
N ASN A 460 8.25 15.05 0.61
CA ASN A 460 9.38 14.80 1.53
C ASN A 460 8.91 14.88 2.99
N PRO A 461 8.29 13.83 3.52
CA PRO A 461 7.68 13.86 4.85
C PRO A 461 8.70 13.99 6.01
N TYR A 462 9.99 13.83 5.74
CA TYR A 462 11.06 13.91 6.72
C TYR A 462 11.84 15.24 6.64
N ALA A 463 11.37 16.22 5.85
CA ALA A 463 12.08 17.50 5.66
C ALA A 463 12.01 18.42 6.88
N TYR A 464 10.94 18.36 7.67
CA TYR A 464 10.68 19.29 8.77
C TYR A 464 10.73 20.76 8.32
N ALA A 465 10.23 21.03 7.12
CA ALA A 465 10.22 22.37 6.53
C ALA A 465 9.06 23.21 7.09
N THR A 466 9.26 24.53 7.14
CA THR A 466 8.25 25.48 7.67
C THR A 466 6.95 25.42 6.87
N GLU A 467 7.03 25.19 5.55
CA GLU A 467 5.88 25.09 4.65
C GLU A 467 5.00 23.85 4.94
N GLN A 468 5.54 22.90 5.72
CA GLN A 468 4.80 21.69 6.12
C GLN A 468 4.00 21.89 7.42
N GLU A 469 4.24 22.95 8.18
CA GLU A 469 3.65 23.12 9.53
C GLU A 469 2.12 23.14 9.51
N GLU A 470 1.50 23.75 8.50
CA GLU A 470 0.03 23.75 8.37
C GLU A 470 -0.55 22.33 8.19
N TYR A 471 0.23 21.40 7.62
CA TYR A 471 -0.17 20.00 7.41
C TYR A 471 0.09 19.10 8.61
N CYS A 472 0.85 19.58 9.61
CA CYS A 472 1.04 18.89 10.90
C CYS A 472 -0.18 19.03 11.82
N VAL A 473 -1.02 20.05 11.59
CA VAL A 473 -2.15 20.36 12.46
C VAL A 473 -3.18 19.24 12.45
N PRO A 474 -3.51 18.63 13.60
CA PRO A 474 -4.56 17.61 13.66
C PRO A 474 -5.94 18.22 13.38
N PRO A 475 -6.94 17.38 13.02
CA PRO A 475 -8.28 17.87 12.79
C PRO A 475 -8.88 18.50 14.05
N ALA A 476 -9.82 19.44 13.88
CA ALA A 476 -10.58 19.97 15.00
C ALA A 476 -11.32 18.84 15.72
N PRO A 477 -11.43 18.89 17.06
CA PRO A 477 -12.17 17.88 17.82
C PRO A 477 -13.59 17.73 17.28
N THR A 478 -13.98 16.49 16.98
CA THR A 478 -15.32 16.16 16.50
C THR A 478 -15.91 15.03 17.33
N ASN A 479 -17.23 15.07 17.54
CA ASN A 479 -17.96 13.99 18.19
C ASN A 479 -18.29 12.83 17.23
N ARG A 480 -17.96 12.96 15.94
CA ARG A 480 -18.19 11.93 14.95
C ARG A 480 -16.84 11.31 14.56
N PRO A 481 -16.64 10.01 14.73
CA PRO A 481 -15.45 9.35 14.26
C PRO A 481 -15.34 9.49 12.73
N TYR A 482 -14.14 9.79 12.23
CA TYR A 482 -13.87 9.75 10.81
C TYR A 482 -14.08 8.32 10.29
N ARG A 483 -14.78 8.19 9.18
CA ARG A 483 -15.02 6.91 8.52
C ARG A 483 -14.74 7.03 7.04
N THR A 484 -14.14 6.00 6.50
CA THR A 484 -13.86 5.86 5.09
C THR A 484 -14.80 4.87 4.44
N PHE A 485 -15.12 5.11 3.18
CA PHE A 485 -16.01 4.28 2.40
C PHE A 485 -15.22 3.66 1.25
N CYS A 486 -15.47 2.39 0.97
CA CYS A 486 -14.98 1.76 -0.23
C CYS A 486 -15.78 2.38 -1.40
N GLY A 487 -15.14 3.20 -2.24
CA GLY A 487 -15.78 3.87 -3.38
C GLY A 487 -16.10 2.91 -4.55
N THR A 488 -16.64 1.73 -4.22
CA THR A 488 -17.00 0.67 -5.18
C THR A 488 -18.46 0.71 -5.52
#